data_8af8c5e67cb5f909a66064c65ec54328
#
_entry.id   8af8c5e67cb5f909a66064c65ec54328
#
_cell.length_a   1.000
_cell.length_b   1.000
_cell.length_c   1.000
_cell.angle_alpha   90.00
_cell.angle_beta   90.00
_cell.angle_gamma   90.00
#
_symmetry.space_group_name_H-M   'P 1'
#
loop_
_entity.id
_entity.type
_entity.pdbx_description
1 polymer ?
#
loop_
_entity_poly.entity_id
_entity_poly.type
_entity_poly.pdbx_seq_one_letter_code
_entity_poly.pdbx_strand_id
1 'polypeptide(L)'
;MAETPFLGPFCGHFSKFGGMTKFSEFPYVADRFNAVRRNTVQVHVGDALIGGNAPILVQSMTTTKPKDVEKTVAETLALAKVGCGLVRITAPTFADAQGLEEVMKQVRAAGCKVPVSADIHFQPKAAFEALKWVEKVRINPGNFVDTGILTLENQTDKSFEEGKEKVAEAFTPFVQEAKRLGRAIRIGVNHGSLAARMIYRYGDTVEGMVESAMEYLAVCEAEHFDQVVLSLKSSNPRVAIAAYRMLAARIKQEGFKPYPFHVGVTEAGAGADGRLKSAAGIGALLLDGLADTIRVSLTEDPVAEVPVAQELIKACALPVAPSAYNVPVFEKDPYHYERRATQAVKIAGVEIGGNSPVKVGVKADAIALTGERRNAEFALPSLNEKPIVEFKDAMDIAGFAQNPSAVPAGSVFCYTGAEMVSGVRALAAALDAAGRQDPILLYAKIADNETETLRVSADIGSLVTDGLGDAVVIDGYKGAKESVLLAFDILQAAYCRRSKTNFISCPSCGRTLYDIQQVMGKIKARFGHLSDISIGIMGCIVNGPGEMADADFGYVGGGPGRITLFEGKTAVKKNIPEEDAIEELVNLIKERGRWQEP
;
A
#
# COMPACT_ATOMS: atom_id res chain seq x y z
N MET A 1 22.20 -15.47 44.91
CA MET A 1 22.91 -14.63 43.94
C MET A 1 23.27 -15.56 42.79
N ALA A 2 22.46 -15.63 41.81
CA ALA A 2 22.68 -16.36 40.58
C ALA A 2 22.71 -15.32 39.45
N GLU A 3 23.87 -15.16 38.84
CA GLU A 3 24.13 -14.29 37.72
C GLU A 3 23.27 -14.73 36.51
N THR A 4 22.49 -13.85 35.98
CA THR A 4 21.76 -14.00 34.73
C THR A 4 22.73 -13.82 33.55
N PRO A 5 22.92 -14.81 32.69
CA PRO A 5 23.70 -14.65 31.47
C PRO A 5 22.75 -14.20 30.34
N PHE A 6 22.50 -12.90 30.14
CA PHE A 6 21.61 -12.42 29.10
C PHE A 6 22.15 -11.18 28.39
N LEU A 7 23.39 -11.22 27.86
CA LEU A 7 23.89 -10.19 26.93
C LEU A 7 25.00 -10.77 26.02
N GLY A 8 24.68 -11.75 25.20
CA GLY A 8 25.70 -12.42 24.39
C GLY A 8 25.50 -12.39 22.92
N PRO A 9 24.57 -12.25 22.09
CA PRO A 9 24.78 -11.97 20.66
C PRO A 9 24.04 -10.75 20.06
N PHE A 10 23.29 -9.98 20.83
CA PHE A 10 22.47 -8.88 20.24
C PHE A 10 23.27 -7.67 19.74
N CYS A 11 24.45 -7.41 20.28
CA CYS A 11 25.22 -6.21 19.93
C CYS A 11 26.07 -6.34 18.65
N GLY A 12 26.28 -7.56 18.14
CA GLY A 12 27.24 -7.82 17.05
C GLY A 12 26.72 -7.72 15.63
N HIS A 13 25.42 -7.81 15.39
CA HIS A 13 24.85 -7.88 14.03
C HIS A 13 24.30 -6.57 13.49
N PHE A 14 24.02 -5.57 14.31
CA PHE A 14 23.44 -4.28 13.88
C PHE A 14 24.48 -3.20 13.53
N SER A 15 25.79 -3.48 13.62
CA SER A 15 26.83 -2.45 13.50
C SER A 15 27.37 -2.20 12.07
N LYS A 16 26.75 -2.71 11.03
CA LYS A 16 27.23 -2.53 9.64
C LYS A 16 26.22 -1.89 8.70
N PHE A 17 25.62 -0.77 9.08
CA PHE A 17 24.91 0.10 8.15
C PHE A 17 25.72 1.36 7.84
N GLY A 18 26.81 1.18 7.12
CA GLY A 18 27.63 2.21 6.51
C GLY A 18 27.96 1.87 5.07
N GLY A 19 26.96 1.47 4.28
CA GLY A 19 27.12 1.20 2.87
C GLY A 19 25.80 0.70 2.29
N MET A 20 25.27 1.36 1.29
CA MET A 20 24.17 0.81 0.47
C MET A 20 24.61 -0.56 -0.01
N THR A 21 24.00 -1.62 0.54
CA THR A 21 24.13 -2.98 0.01
C THR A 21 23.81 -2.92 -1.48
N LYS A 22 24.64 -3.53 -2.31
CA LYS A 22 24.30 -3.72 -3.71
C LYS A 22 23.03 -4.57 -3.74
N PHE A 23 21.91 -4.00 -4.11
CA PHE A 23 20.59 -4.66 -4.16
C PHE A 23 20.58 -5.95 -4.98
N SER A 24 21.55 -6.12 -5.88
CA SER A 24 21.79 -7.35 -6.64
C SER A 24 22.12 -8.58 -5.78
N GLU A 25 22.65 -8.41 -4.57
CA GLU A 25 23.06 -9.54 -3.69
C GLU A 25 21.86 -10.15 -2.95
N PHE A 26 20.82 -9.33 -2.64
CA PHE A 26 19.63 -9.75 -1.90
C PHE A 26 18.35 -9.24 -2.58
N PRO A 27 18.00 -9.78 -3.77
CA PRO A 27 16.80 -9.35 -4.46
C PRO A 27 15.54 -9.74 -3.69
N TYR A 28 14.51 -8.88 -3.75
CA TYR A 28 13.22 -9.10 -3.09
C TYR A 28 12.42 -10.28 -3.69
N VAL A 29 12.65 -10.60 -4.96
CA VAL A 29 12.14 -11.78 -5.68
C VAL A 29 13.29 -12.41 -6.49
N ALA A 30 13.15 -13.67 -6.83
CA ALA A 30 14.18 -14.39 -7.60
C ALA A 30 14.29 -13.87 -9.04
N ASP A 31 13.16 -13.56 -9.65
CA ASP A 31 13.07 -13.05 -11.02
C ASP A 31 11.96 -11.98 -11.08
N ARG A 32 12.28 -10.79 -11.57
CA ARG A 32 11.33 -9.66 -11.72
C ARG A 32 10.44 -9.79 -12.96
N PHE A 33 10.80 -10.67 -13.88
CA PHE A 33 10.06 -10.93 -15.11
C PHE A 33 9.11 -12.12 -14.97
N ASN A 34 9.47 -13.08 -14.11
CA ASN A 34 8.74 -14.33 -13.90
C ASN A 34 8.41 -14.47 -12.41
N ALA A 35 7.60 -13.55 -11.89
CA ALA A 35 7.25 -13.57 -10.49
C ALA A 35 6.48 -14.85 -10.14
N VAL A 36 6.95 -15.53 -9.11
CA VAL A 36 6.26 -16.62 -8.45
C VAL A 36 5.96 -16.23 -7.02
N ARG A 37 4.87 -16.75 -6.47
CA ARG A 37 4.53 -16.44 -5.08
C ARG A 37 5.67 -16.86 -4.16
N ARG A 38 6.13 -15.93 -3.32
CA ARG A 38 7.18 -16.15 -2.34
C ARG A 38 6.78 -17.28 -1.39
N ASN A 39 7.63 -18.28 -1.24
CA ASN A 39 7.42 -19.33 -0.25
C ASN A 39 7.66 -18.77 1.15
N THR A 40 6.66 -18.76 2.00
CA THR A 40 6.69 -18.16 3.33
C THR A 40 6.41 -19.20 4.42
N VAL A 41 6.77 -18.86 5.66
CA VAL A 41 6.35 -19.62 6.84
C VAL A 41 4.81 -19.67 6.87
N GLN A 42 4.24 -20.81 7.21
CA GLN A 42 2.81 -20.93 7.42
C GLN A 42 2.45 -20.52 8.85
N VAL A 43 1.58 -19.52 8.97
CA VAL A 43 1.09 -18.99 10.25
C VAL A 43 -0.35 -19.45 10.47
N HIS A 44 -0.61 -20.01 11.65
CA HIS A 44 -1.92 -20.46 12.08
C HIS A 44 -2.65 -19.35 12.84
N VAL A 45 -3.86 -19.02 12.41
CA VAL A 45 -4.73 -18.05 13.09
C VAL A 45 -6.09 -18.71 13.33
N GLY A 46 -6.22 -19.42 14.44
CA GLY A 46 -7.32 -20.38 14.61
C GLY A 46 -7.29 -21.45 13.51
N ASP A 47 -8.40 -21.65 12.83
CA ASP A 47 -8.50 -22.58 11.70
C ASP A 47 -7.98 -22.00 10.37
N ALA A 48 -7.68 -20.70 10.30
CA ALA A 48 -7.16 -20.08 9.09
C ALA A 48 -5.64 -20.19 9.00
N LEU A 49 -5.15 -20.31 7.76
CA LEU A 49 -3.73 -20.36 7.42
C LEU A 49 -3.32 -19.14 6.63
N ILE A 50 -2.18 -18.54 6.96
CA ILE A 50 -1.58 -17.41 6.25
C ILE A 50 -0.16 -17.80 5.84
N GLY A 51 0.18 -17.65 4.56
CA GLY A 51 1.50 -18.02 4.04
C GLY A 51 1.63 -19.49 3.66
N GLY A 52 2.82 -19.95 3.39
CA GLY A 52 3.09 -21.25 2.79
C GLY A 52 2.33 -21.42 1.47
N ASN A 53 1.70 -22.57 1.30
CA ASN A 53 0.87 -22.87 0.13
C ASN A 53 -0.62 -22.52 0.31
N ALA A 54 -1.01 -21.86 1.43
CA ALA A 54 -2.39 -21.49 1.66
C ALA A 54 -2.85 -20.42 0.64
N PRO A 55 -4.13 -20.40 0.23
CA PRO A 55 -4.67 -19.32 -0.59
C PRO A 55 -4.45 -17.94 0.08
N ILE A 56 -4.36 -16.88 -0.72
CA ILE A 56 -4.27 -15.52 -0.20
C ILE A 56 -5.54 -15.20 0.58
N LEU A 57 -5.39 -14.86 1.87
CA LEU A 57 -6.49 -14.65 2.79
C LEU A 57 -6.99 -13.20 2.70
N VAL A 58 -8.31 -13.01 2.54
CA VAL A 58 -8.94 -11.69 2.59
C VAL A 58 -9.27 -11.33 4.05
N GLN A 59 -8.91 -10.11 4.43
CA GLN A 59 -9.24 -9.53 5.74
C GLN A 59 -10.05 -8.26 5.58
N SER A 60 -10.93 -8.00 6.57
CA SER A 60 -11.55 -6.70 6.77
C SER A 60 -11.66 -6.40 8.27
N MET A 61 -12.27 -5.29 8.66
CA MET A 61 -12.38 -4.94 10.08
C MET A 61 -13.71 -4.29 10.42
N THR A 62 -14.12 -4.44 11.68
CA THR A 62 -15.30 -3.77 12.22
C THR A 62 -15.07 -2.27 12.42
N THR A 63 -16.15 -1.51 12.36
CA THR A 63 -16.16 -0.07 12.69
C THR A 63 -16.60 0.20 14.12
N THR A 64 -17.17 -0.78 14.79
CA THR A 64 -17.68 -0.74 16.15
C THR A 64 -16.59 -0.92 17.22
N LYS A 65 -16.90 -0.59 18.45
CA LYS A 65 -16.03 -0.80 19.62
C LYS A 65 -16.41 -2.10 20.33
N PRO A 66 -15.45 -2.90 20.84
CA PRO A 66 -15.72 -4.16 21.53
C PRO A 66 -16.69 -4.03 22.72
N LYS A 67 -16.73 -2.88 23.38
CA LYS A 67 -17.69 -2.61 24.45
C LYS A 67 -19.15 -2.52 23.98
N ASP A 68 -19.39 -2.23 22.70
CA ASP A 68 -20.70 -2.38 22.05
C ASP A 68 -20.78 -3.79 21.46
N VAL A 69 -20.94 -4.76 22.35
CA VAL A 69 -20.83 -6.19 22.02
C VAL A 69 -21.81 -6.57 20.92
N GLU A 70 -23.07 -6.18 21.04
CA GLU A 70 -24.12 -6.56 20.09
C GLU A 70 -23.78 -6.12 18.66
N LYS A 71 -23.40 -4.84 18.49
CA LYS A 71 -23.02 -4.32 17.16
C LYS A 71 -21.75 -4.96 16.63
N THR A 72 -20.73 -5.16 17.49
CA THR A 72 -19.46 -5.76 17.06
C THR A 72 -19.64 -7.22 16.64
N VAL A 73 -20.50 -7.96 17.33
CA VAL A 73 -20.90 -9.33 16.93
C VAL A 73 -21.62 -9.29 15.59
N ALA A 74 -22.61 -8.40 15.42
CA ALA A 74 -23.36 -8.30 14.16
C ALA A 74 -22.45 -7.97 12.96
N GLU A 75 -21.54 -7.00 13.08
CA GLU A 75 -20.56 -6.69 12.02
C GLU A 75 -19.61 -7.87 11.75
N THR A 76 -19.12 -8.54 12.79
CA THR A 76 -18.25 -9.72 12.64
C THR A 76 -18.94 -10.85 11.86
N LEU A 77 -20.19 -11.13 12.17
CA LEU A 77 -21.00 -12.14 11.47
C LEU A 77 -21.31 -11.72 10.02
N ALA A 78 -21.59 -10.43 9.79
CA ALA A 78 -21.82 -9.90 8.45
C ALA A 78 -20.57 -10.03 7.56
N LEU A 79 -19.39 -9.69 8.09
CA LEU A 79 -18.11 -9.88 7.39
C LEU A 79 -17.83 -11.36 7.11
N ALA A 80 -18.06 -12.25 8.07
CA ALA A 80 -17.88 -13.69 7.88
C ALA A 80 -18.81 -14.23 6.76
N LYS A 81 -20.05 -13.74 6.70
CA LYS A 81 -21.06 -14.15 5.71
C LYS A 81 -20.65 -13.83 4.27
N VAL A 82 -19.92 -12.74 4.04
CA VAL A 82 -19.43 -12.36 2.69
C VAL A 82 -18.07 -12.99 2.35
N GLY A 83 -17.56 -13.91 3.19
CA GLY A 83 -16.34 -14.66 2.93
C GLY A 83 -15.05 -13.97 3.43
N CYS A 84 -15.15 -13.06 4.40
CA CYS A 84 -13.98 -12.54 5.10
C CYS A 84 -13.28 -13.68 5.85
N GLY A 85 -12.01 -13.94 5.50
CA GLY A 85 -11.24 -15.05 6.10
C GLY A 85 -10.64 -14.73 7.47
N LEU A 86 -10.56 -13.45 7.84
CA LEU A 86 -10.10 -12.98 9.15
C LEU A 86 -10.67 -11.59 9.44
N VAL A 87 -11.44 -11.47 10.52
CA VAL A 87 -12.02 -10.21 10.95
C VAL A 87 -11.11 -9.52 11.96
N ARG A 88 -10.87 -8.20 11.79
CA ARG A 88 -10.07 -7.41 12.71
C ARG A 88 -10.97 -6.47 13.52
N ILE A 89 -10.77 -6.44 14.83
CA ILE A 89 -11.49 -5.60 15.77
C ILE A 89 -10.49 -4.66 16.46
N THR A 90 -10.75 -3.36 16.45
CA THR A 90 -9.91 -2.38 17.16
C THR A 90 -10.24 -2.38 18.63
N ALA A 91 -9.24 -2.59 19.51
CA ALA A 91 -9.36 -2.53 20.96
C ALA A 91 -8.36 -1.51 21.53
N PRO A 92 -8.68 -0.21 21.52
CA PRO A 92 -7.73 0.85 21.85
C PRO A 92 -7.41 0.96 23.33
N THR A 93 -8.24 0.42 24.21
CA THR A 93 -8.08 0.47 25.68
C THR A 93 -8.08 -0.93 26.29
N PHE A 94 -7.61 -1.02 27.54
CA PHE A 94 -7.69 -2.28 28.30
C PHE A 94 -9.14 -2.77 28.44
N ALA A 95 -10.09 -1.87 28.70
CA ALA A 95 -11.51 -2.20 28.80
C ALA A 95 -12.10 -2.70 27.47
N ASP A 96 -11.65 -2.15 26.31
CA ASP A 96 -12.04 -2.67 25.00
C ASP A 96 -11.46 -4.08 24.78
N ALA A 97 -10.23 -4.33 25.22
CA ALA A 97 -9.62 -5.66 25.13
C ALA A 97 -10.35 -6.70 26.01
N GLN A 98 -10.83 -6.32 27.20
CA GLN A 98 -11.68 -7.17 28.02
C GLN A 98 -13.04 -7.44 27.35
N GLY A 99 -13.62 -6.45 26.66
CA GLY A 99 -14.87 -6.61 25.92
C GLY A 99 -14.79 -7.67 24.81
N LEU A 100 -13.60 -8.00 24.31
CA LEU A 100 -13.41 -9.08 23.33
C LEU A 100 -13.84 -10.44 23.86
N GLU A 101 -13.80 -10.68 25.17
CA GLU A 101 -14.28 -11.92 25.78
C GLU A 101 -15.73 -12.22 25.38
N GLU A 102 -16.60 -11.25 25.64
CA GLU A 102 -18.03 -11.43 25.39
C GLU A 102 -18.34 -11.41 23.89
N VAL A 103 -17.66 -10.59 23.08
CA VAL A 103 -17.77 -10.61 21.64
C VAL A 103 -17.44 -12.01 21.08
N MET A 104 -16.32 -12.60 21.51
CA MET A 104 -15.89 -13.91 21.04
C MET A 104 -16.84 -15.01 21.50
N LYS A 105 -17.34 -14.98 22.73
CA LYS A 105 -18.37 -15.94 23.22
C LYS A 105 -19.60 -15.91 22.32
N GLN A 106 -20.14 -14.73 22.01
CA GLN A 106 -21.35 -14.61 21.20
C GLN A 106 -21.11 -14.97 19.73
N VAL A 107 -19.97 -14.58 19.13
CA VAL A 107 -19.60 -14.99 17.77
C VAL A 107 -19.50 -16.52 17.67
N ARG A 108 -18.89 -17.19 18.65
CA ARG A 108 -18.78 -18.64 18.70
C ARG A 108 -20.13 -19.32 18.98
N ALA A 109 -20.96 -18.76 19.86
CA ALA A 109 -22.32 -19.24 20.12
C ALA A 109 -23.21 -19.16 18.87
N ALA A 110 -23.00 -18.17 17.99
CA ALA A 110 -23.66 -18.08 16.70
C ALA A 110 -23.13 -19.10 15.65
N GLY A 111 -22.22 -20.01 16.04
CA GLY A 111 -21.63 -21.03 15.14
C GLY A 111 -20.57 -20.48 14.18
N CYS A 112 -20.19 -19.21 14.28
CA CYS A 112 -19.20 -18.60 13.41
C CYS A 112 -17.78 -18.96 13.88
N LYS A 113 -16.98 -19.54 12.95
CA LYS A 113 -15.60 -19.96 13.19
C LYS A 113 -14.56 -18.98 12.65
N VAL A 114 -14.97 -17.85 12.03
CA VAL A 114 -14.02 -16.87 11.50
C VAL A 114 -13.04 -16.46 12.59
N PRO A 115 -11.72 -16.53 12.35
CA PRO A 115 -10.75 -16.05 13.33
C PRO A 115 -10.82 -14.53 13.46
N VAL A 116 -10.47 -14.05 14.66
CA VAL A 116 -10.50 -12.63 14.99
C VAL A 116 -9.08 -12.15 15.33
N SER A 117 -8.75 -10.94 14.87
CA SER A 117 -7.51 -10.25 15.19
C SER A 117 -7.81 -8.97 15.95
N ALA A 118 -7.23 -8.79 17.14
CA ALA A 118 -7.28 -7.50 17.84
C ALA A 118 -6.25 -6.52 17.26
N ASP A 119 -6.65 -5.26 17.12
CA ASP A 119 -5.78 -4.15 16.68
C ASP A 119 -5.49 -3.23 17.86
N ILE A 120 -4.27 -3.32 18.39
CA ILE A 120 -3.85 -2.63 19.61
C ILE A 120 -2.89 -1.49 19.29
N HIS A 121 -3.05 -0.37 19.97
CA HIS A 121 -2.20 0.81 19.90
C HIS A 121 -1.93 1.36 21.30
N PHE A 122 -0.73 1.87 21.57
CA PHE A 122 -0.30 2.61 22.77
C PHE A 122 -0.41 1.89 24.13
N GLN A 123 -1.03 0.72 24.21
CA GLN A 123 -1.29 0.05 25.48
C GLN A 123 -0.85 -1.42 25.48
N PRO A 124 0.41 -1.73 25.84
CA PRO A 124 0.88 -3.12 25.93
C PRO A 124 -0.02 -4.02 26.78
N LYS A 125 -0.54 -3.50 27.91
CA LYS A 125 -1.47 -4.25 28.78
C LYS A 125 -2.74 -4.70 28.04
N ALA A 126 -3.27 -3.88 27.13
CA ALA A 126 -4.42 -4.26 26.30
C ALA A 126 -4.04 -5.39 25.31
N ALA A 127 -2.79 -5.40 24.81
CA ALA A 127 -2.32 -6.48 23.94
C ALA A 127 -2.26 -7.83 24.69
N PHE A 128 -1.72 -7.85 25.90
CA PHE A 128 -1.72 -9.05 26.75
C PHE A 128 -3.15 -9.54 27.06
N GLU A 129 -4.07 -8.62 27.36
CA GLU A 129 -5.46 -8.98 27.60
C GLU A 129 -6.12 -9.58 26.37
N ALA A 130 -5.91 -8.97 25.18
CA ALA A 130 -6.47 -9.45 23.92
C ALA A 130 -5.99 -10.86 23.55
N LEU A 131 -4.73 -11.24 23.85
CA LEU A 131 -4.20 -12.59 23.59
C LEU A 131 -5.05 -13.71 24.21
N LYS A 132 -5.77 -13.41 25.30
CA LYS A 132 -6.62 -14.41 25.98
C LYS A 132 -7.83 -14.79 25.13
N TRP A 133 -8.34 -13.86 24.32
CA TRP A 133 -9.65 -13.96 23.69
C TRP A 133 -9.64 -14.17 22.18
N VAL A 134 -8.62 -13.63 21.46
CA VAL A 134 -8.57 -13.68 20.00
C VAL A 134 -7.41 -14.53 19.49
N GLU A 135 -7.47 -14.94 18.23
CA GLU A 135 -6.49 -15.85 17.61
C GLU A 135 -5.22 -15.11 17.15
N LYS A 136 -5.31 -13.77 16.95
CA LYS A 136 -4.16 -12.95 16.54
C LYS A 136 -4.22 -11.57 17.20
N VAL A 137 -3.07 -11.02 17.57
CA VAL A 137 -2.97 -9.64 18.04
C VAL A 137 -2.02 -8.85 17.14
N ARG A 138 -2.45 -7.67 16.71
CA ARG A 138 -1.58 -6.70 16.03
C ARG A 138 -1.04 -5.70 17.02
N ILE A 139 0.26 -5.51 16.98
CA ILE A 139 0.95 -4.38 17.62
C ILE A 139 1.49 -3.42 16.57
N ASN A 140 1.66 -2.15 16.96
CA ASN A 140 2.34 -1.15 16.14
C ASN A 140 3.70 -0.81 16.78
N PRO A 141 4.82 -1.16 16.13
CA PRO A 141 6.16 -0.85 16.61
C PRO A 141 6.36 0.62 17.00
N GLY A 142 5.76 1.54 16.25
CA GLY A 142 5.90 2.97 16.49
C GLY A 142 5.27 3.49 17.79
N ASN A 143 4.43 2.69 18.46
CA ASN A 143 3.74 3.11 19.68
C ASN A 143 3.47 1.99 20.70
N PHE A 144 4.13 0.86 20.57
CA PHE A 144 3.99 -0.24 21.54
C PHE A 144 4.85 -0.02 22.79
N VAL A 145 6.11 0.39 22.60
CA VAL A 145 7.07 0.68 23.67
C VAL A 145 7.38 2.18 23.74
N ASP A 146 7.60 2.80 22.59
CA ASP A 146 7.98 4.21 22.46
C ASP A 146 6.76 5.13 22.65
N THR A 147 6.20 5.17 23.83
CA THR A 147 5.03 5.99 24.14
C THR A 147 5.43 7.41 24.59
N GLY A 148 5.63 8.32 23.63
CA GLY A 148 5.57 9.78 23.86
C GLY A 148 6.59 10.44 24.79
N ILE A 149 7.63 9.74 25.25
CA ILE A 149 8.55 10.24 26.28
C ILE A 149 9.67 11.11 25.68
N LEU A 150 10.05 10.89 24.42
CA LEU A 150 11.10 11.67 23.77
C LEU A 150 10.58 12.24 22.45
N THR A 151 10.58 13.57 22.35
CA THR A 151 10.36 14.27 21.07
C THR A 151 11.56 14.05 20.16
N LEU A 152 11.39 14.28 18.87
CA LEU A 152 12.48 14.16 17.89
C LEU A 152 13.72 15.00 18.30
N GLU A 153 13.51 16.16 18.87
CA GLU A 153 14.55 17.10 19.29
C GLU A 153 15.46 16.57 20.43
N ASN A 154 14.95 15.61 21.22
CA ASN A 154 15.67 15.05 22.35
C ASN A 154 16.30 13.67 22.05
N GLN A 155 16.30 13.23 20.78
CA GLN A 155 16.90 11.96 20.40
C GLN A 155 18.42 12.09 20.24
N THR A 156 19.12 11.00 20.59
CA THR A 156 20.57 10.84 20.43
C THR A 156 20.87 9.41 20.02
N ASP A 157 22.09 9.13 19.55
CA ASP A 157 22.52 7.75 19.25
C ASP A 157 22.43 6.86 20.49
N LYS A 158 22.74 7.40 21.68
CA LYS A 158 22.60 6.67 22.94
C LYS A 158 21.13 6.33 23.23
N SER A 159 20.22 7.29 23.12
CA SER A 159 18.79 7.03 23.33
C SER A 159 18.19 6.07 22.30
N PHE A 160 18.76 6.04 21.09
CA PHE A 160 18.37 5.08 20.06
C PHE A 160 18.73 3.63 20.47
N GLU A 161 19.95 3.39 20.93
CA GLU A 161 20.39 2.04 21.38
C GLU A 161 19.65 1.61 22.66
N GLU A 162 19.50 2.51 23.64
CA GLU A 162 18.66 2.24 24.83
C GLU A 162 17.21 1.91 24.47
N GLY A 163 16.69 2.49 23.38
CA GLY A 163 15.35 2.19 22.85
C GLY A 163 15.22 0.76 22.34
N LYS A 164 16.26 0.22 21.68
CA LYS A 164 16.28 -1.18 21.24
C LYS A 164 16.24 -2.14 22.42
N GLU A 165 17.03 -1.86 23.47
CA GLU A 165 17.03 -2.68 24.69
C GLU A 165 15.64 -2.69 25.34
N LYS A 166 14.97 -1.53 25.43
CA LYS A 166 13.61 -1.41 25.96
C LYS A 166 12.59 -2.18 25.12
N VAL A 167 12.75 -2.21 23.79
CA VAL A 167 11.88 -3.02 22.92
C VAL A 167 12.06 -4.50 23.22
N ALA A 168 13.30 -4.97 23.31
CA ALA A 168 13.57 -6.37 23.65
C ALA A 168 12.99 -6.73 25.04
N GLU A 169 13.22 -5.90 26.04
CA GLU A 169 12.71 -6.10 27.41
C GLU A 169 11.17 -6.15 27.48
N ALA A 170 10.49 -5.23 26.81
CA ALA A 170 9.03 -5.13 26.88
C ALA A 170 8.30 -6.10 25.95
N PHE A 171 8.90 -6.45 24.80
CA PHE A 171 8.23 -7.28 23.80
C PHE A 171 8.47 -8.77 23.99
N THR A 172 9.62 -9.19 24.55
CA THR A 172 9.92 -10.60 24.85
C THR A 172 8.83 -11.27 25.69
N PRO A 173 8.34 -10.71 26.83
CA PRO A 173 7.26 -11.33 27.58
C PRO A 173 5.96 -11.48 26.77
N PHE A 174 5.68 -10.55 25.87
CA PHE A 174 4.49 -10.63 25.00
C PHE A 174 4.60 -11.77 23.98
N VAL A 175 5.77 -11.94 23.37
CA VAL A 175 6.05 -13.05 22.46
C VAL A 175 5.95 -14.40 23.18
N GLN A 176 6.51 -14.51 24.37
CA GLN A 176 6.43 -15.72 25.20
C GLN A 176 5.00 -16.06 25.59
N GLU A 177 4.18 -15.07 25.93
CA GLU A 177 2.76 -15.29 26.24
C GLU A 177 1.96 -15.69 25.00
N ALA A 178 2.21 -15.06 23.85
CA ALA A 178 1.60 -15.45 22.58
C ALA A 178 1.94 -16.90 22.21
N LYS A 179 3.21 -17.30 22.40
CA LYS A 179 3.69 -18.67 22.19
C LYS A 179 3.00 -19.65 23.12
N ARG A 180 2.90 -19.31 24.42
CA ARG A 180 2.22 -20.14 25.44
C ARG A 180 0.73 -20.37 25.11
N LEU A 181 0.05 -19.34 24.58
CA LEU A 181 -1.37 -19.38 24.25
C LEU A 181 -1.65 -19.90 22.82
N GLY A 182 -0.61 -20.18 22.02
CA GLY A 182 -0.75 -20.58 20.62
C GLY A 182 -1.40 -19.47 19.74
N ARG A 183 -1.07 -18.20 19.99
CA ARG A 183 -1.61 -17.06 19.26
C ARG A 183 -0.60 -16.50 18.27
N ALA A 184 -1.11 -15.97 17.15
CA ALA A 184 -0.27 -15.28 16.18
C ALA A 184 -0.08 -13.80 16.53
N ILE A 185 1.04 -13.23 16.11
CA ILE A 185 1.33 -11.79 16.24
C ILE A 185 1.39 -11.18 14.84
N ARG A 186 0.81 -9.97 14.66
CA ARG A 186 1.12 -9.13 13.51
C ARG A 186 1.94 -7.92 13.95
N ILE A 187 3.17 -7.84 13.47
CA ILE A 187 3.99 -6.64 13.55
C ILE A 187 3.52 -5.71 12.44
N GLY A 188 2.86 -4.61 12.82
CA GLY A 188 2.13 -3.76 11.87
C GLY A 188 2.60 -2.31 11.90
N VAL A 189 3.56 -1.97 11.03
CA VAL A 189 4.05 -0.61 10.86
C VAL A 189 3.12 0.18 9.92
N ASN A 190 2.86 1.44 10.26
CA ASN A 190 2.20 2.40 9.37
C ASN A 190 3.16 3.59 9.13
N HIS A 191 3.27 4.03 7.88
CA HIS A 191 3.95 5.27 7.53
C HIS A 191 3.33 6.45 8.30
N GLY A 192 4.14 7.36 8.79
CA GLY A 192 3.70 8.51 9.60
C GLY A 192 3.38 8.19 11.07
N SER A 193 3.51 6.92 11.51
CA SER A 193 3.40 6.55 12.94
C SER A 193 4.65 5.81 13.44
N LEU A 194 5.81 6.14 12.89
CA LEU A 194 7.10 5.62 13.35
C LEU A 194 7.47 6.22 14.72
N ALA A 195 8.21 5.46 15.53
CA ALA A 195 8.77 5.97 16.77
C ALA A 195 9.74 7.14 16.51
N ALA A 196 9.77 8.14 17.39
CA ALA A 196 10.63 9.31 17.24
C ALA A 196 12.11 8.94 17.05
N ARG A 197 12.61 7.90 17.74
CA ARG A 197 13.97 7.39 17.56
C ARG A 197 14.23 6.78 16.18
N MET A 198 13.20 6.15 15.57
CA MET A 198 13.31 5.63 14.20
C MET A 198 13.37 6.77 13.18
N ILE A 199 12.54 7.81 13.38
CA ILE A 199 12.57 9.03 12.55
C ILE A 199 13.92 9.77 12.72
N TYR A 200 14.47 9.82 13.92
CA TYR A 200 15.80 10.42 14.18
C TYR A 200 16.91 9.69 13.39
N ARG A 201 16.88 8.36 13.36
CA ARG A 201 17.95 7.55 12.76
C ARG A 201 17.82 7.38 11.26
N TYR A 202 16.60 7.17 10.77
CA TYR A 202 16.31 6.78 9.38
C TYR A 202 15.43 7.77 8.63
N GLY A 203 14.86 8.79 9.30
CA GLY A 203 13.84 9.65 8.74
C GLY A 203 12.46 8.97 8.68
N ASP A 204 11.47 9.72 8.19
CA ASP A 204 10.13 9.19 7.86
C ASP A 204 10.17 8.58 6.45
N THR A 205 10.92 7.48 6.31
CA THR A 205 11.30 6.85 5.05
C THR A 205 10.89 5.38 4.98
N VAL A 206 11.07 4.77 3.82
CA VAL A 206 10.90 3.32 3.60
C VAL A 206 11.82 2.52 4.51
N GLU A 207 13.08 2.95 4.65
CA GLU A 207 14.07 2.33 5.53
C GLU A 207 13.63 2.36 6.99
N GLY A 208 13.12 3.51 7.44
CA GLY A 208 12.57 3.66 8.80
C GLY A 208 11.41 2.71 9.07
N MET A 209 10.54 2.50 8.09
CA MET A 209 9.45 1.52 8.21
C MET A 209 9.98 0.08 8.31
N VAL A 210 10.94 -0.27 7.46
CA VAL A 210 11.54 -1.63 7.41
C VAL A 210 12.29 -1.93 8.70
N GLU A 211 13.19 -1.05 9.14
CA GLU A 211 13.98 -1.25 10.35
C GLU A 211 13.10 -1.27 11.61
N SER A 212 12.01 -0.50 11.64
CA SER A 212 11.01 -0.56 12.71
C SER A 212 10.34 -1.95 12.82
N ALA A 213 10.08 -2.62 11.68
CA ALA A 213 9.57 -3.98 11.67
C ALA A 213 10.63 -5.01 12.03
N MET A 214 11.84 -4.85 11.49
CA MET A 214 12.96 -5.77 11.70
C MET A 214 13.40 -5.86 13.17
N GLU A 215 13.37 -4.75 13.90
CA GLU A 215 13.70 -4.72 15.32
C GLU A 215 12.78 -5.64 16.15
N TYR A 216 11.48 -5.58 15.94
CA TYR A 216 10.51 -6.45 16.62
C TYR A 216 10.59 -7.89 16.10
N LEU A 217 10.88 -8.06 14.80
CA LEU A 217 11.06 -9.39 14.22
C LEU A 217 12.28 -10.11 14.80
N ALA A 218 13.38 -9.39 15.06
CA ALA A 218 14.57 -9.94 15.68
C ALA A 218 14.28 -10.52 17.08
N VAL A 219 13.39 -9.91 17.86
CA VAL A 219 12.94 -10.47 19.15
C VAL A 219 12.16 -11.78 18.93
N CYS A 220 11.29 -11.85 17.92
CA CYS A 220 10.57 -13.09 17.60
C CYS A 220 11.52 -14.21 17.18
N GLU A 221 12.55 -13.92 16.37
CA GLU A 221 13.58 -14.89 15.97
C GLU A 221 14.39 -15.39 17.18
N ALA A 222 14.78 -14.50 18.09
CA ALA A 222 15.49 -14.86 19.31
C ALA A 222 14.67 -15.77 20.24
N GLU A 223 13.35 -15.55 20.30
CA GLU A 223 12.41 -16.39 21.07
C GLU A 223 11.99 -17.66 20.31
N HIS A 224 12.52 -17.92 19.11
CA HIS A 224 12.11 -19.02 18.24
C HIS A 224 10.58 -19.06 18.03
N PHE A 225 10.00 -17.89 17.77
CA PHE A 225 8.56 -17.71 17.55
C PHE A 225 8.30 -17.34 16.10
N ASP A 226 7.67 -18.23 15.35
CA ASP A 226 7.45 -18.09 13.91
C ASP A 226 5.98 -17.79 13.52
N GLN A 227 5.07 -17.67 14.50
CA GLN A 227 3.68 -17.33 14.25
C GLN A 227 3.52 -15.80 14.06
N VAL A 228 4.26 -15.24 13.10
CA VAL A 228 4.37 -13.80 12.85
C VAL A 228 3.91 -13.46 11.44
N VAL A 229 3.09 -12.41 11.34
CA VAL A 229 2.70 -11.77 10.07
C VAL A 229 3.23 -10.34 10.08
N LEU A 230 3.82 -9.89 8.97
CA LEU A 230 4.38 -8.55 8.83
C LEU A 230 3.49 -7.65 7.96
N SER A 231 3.39 -6.38 8.32
CA SER A 231 2.72 -5.39 7.46
C SER A 231 3.35 -4.02 7.57
N LEU A 232 3.63 -3.40 6.41
CA LEU A 232 4.16 -2.05 6.26
C LEU A 232 3.22 -1.26 5.37
N LYS A 233 2.35 -0.46 5.96
CA LYS A 233 1.26 0.20 5.24
C LYS A 233 1.50 1.69 5.10
N SER A 234 1.11 2.22 3.95
CA SER A 234 1.10 3.65 3.63
C SER A 234 -0.14 4.00 2.83
N SER A 235 -0.57 5.25 2.90
CA SER A 235 -1.57 5.83 1.99
C SER A 235 -1.00 6.10 0.60
N ASN A 236 0.33 6.17 0.48
CA ASN A 236 1.05 6.31 -0.78
C ASN A 236 1.43 4.92 -1.32
N PRO A 237 0.88 4.46 -2.45
CA PRO A 237 1.18 3.15 -3.03
C PRO A 237 2.67 2.94 -3.32
N ARG A 238 3.41 3.97 -3.78
CA ARG A 238 4.85 3.88 -4.04
C ARG A 238 5.63 3.52 -2.78
N VAL A 239 5.34 4.21 -1.67
CA VAL A 239 5.95 3.93 -0.37
C VAL A 239 5.62 2.51 0.11
N ALA A 240 4.35 2.11 -0.01
CA ALA A 240 3.92 0.77 0.39
C ALA A 240 4.65 -0.32 -0.42
N ILE A 241 4.69 -0.21 -1.76
CA ILE A 241 5.35 -1.18 -2.65
C ILE A 241 6.84 -1.27 -2.30
N ALA A 242 7.53 -0.13 -2.21
CA ALA A 242 8.95 -0.08 -1.88
C ALA A 242 9.24 -0.71 -0.51
N ALA A 243 8.41 -0.43 0.50
CA ALA A 243 8.58 -0.96 1.86
C ALA A 243 8.47 -2.49 1.91
N TYR A 244 7.50 -3.10 1.23
CA TYR A 244 7.37 -4.56 1.20
C TYR A 244 8.49 -5.24 0.40
N ARG A 245 8.91 -4.64 -0.72
CA ARG A 245 10.06 -5.13 -1.50
C ARG A 245 11.34 -5.07 -0.67
N MET A 246 11.63 -3.94 -0.03
CA MET A 246 12.80 -3.78 0.83
C MET A 246 12.76 -4.70 2.04
N LEU A 247 11.59 -4.88 2.67
CA LEU A 247 11.43 -5.81 3.78
C LEU A 247 11.74 -7.25 3.36
N ALA A 248 11.29 -7.69 2.18
CA ALA A 248 11.57 -9.03 1.67
C ALA A 248 13.08 -9.26 1.47
N ALA A 249 13.77 -8.27 0.88
CA ALA A 249 15.22 -8.29 0.72
C ALA A 249 15.96 -8.27 2.08
N ARG A 250 15.50 -7.44 3.00
CA ARG A 250 16.10 -7.24 4.31
C ARG A 250 16.01 -8.47 5.21
N ILE A 251 14.85 -9.16 5.20
CA ILE A 251 14.63 -10.44 5.88
C ILE A 251 15.63 -11.50 5.35
N LYS A 252 15.80 -11.57 4.02
CA LYS A 252 16.75 -12.50 3.39
C LYS A 252 18.19 -12.16 3.74
N GLN A 253 18.56 -10.90 3.78
CA GLN A 253 19.90 -10.43 4.15
C GLN A 253 20.27 -10.83 5.58
N GLU A 254 19.33 -10.73 6.53
CA GLU A 254 19.54 -11.15 7.92
C GLU A 254 19.51 -12.67 8.11
N GLY A 255 19.14 -13.44 7.08
CA GLY A 255 18.97 -14.89 7.19
C GLY A 255 17.76 -15.30 8.03
N PHE A 256 16.81 -14.40 8.25
CA PHE A 256 15.57 -14.70 8.96
C PHE A 256 14.62 -15.55 8.11
N LYS A 257 13.68 -16.21 8.77
CA LYS A 257 12.65 -16.97 8.06
C LYS A 257 11.81 -16.06 7.16
N PRO A 258 11.33 -16.56 6.00
CA PRO A 258 10.50 -15.78 5.10
C PRO A 258 9.07 -15.65 5.65
N TYR A 259 8.82 -14.69 6.52
CA TYR A 259 7.52 -14.44 7.14
C TYR A 259 6.47 -13.93 6.13
N PRO A 260 5.18 -14.32 6.31
CA PRO A 260 4.10 -13.89 5.44
C PRO A 260 3.77 -12.40 5.60
N PHE A 261 3.32 -11.78 4.50
CA PHE A 261 2.97 -10.37 4.45
C PHE A 261 1.45 -10.14 4.41
N HIS A 262 1.00 -9.20 5.24
CA HIS A 262 -0.34 -8.63 5.17
C HIS A 262 -0.30 -7.31 4.40
N VAL A 263 -0.63 -7.37 3.12
CA VAL A 263 -0.55 -6.24 2.21
C VAL A 263 -1.83 -5.39 2.28
N GLY A 264 -1.68 -4.09 2.11
CA GLY A 264 -2.79 -3.14 2.04
C GLY A 264 -2.29 -1.73 1.87
N VAL A 265 -3.06 -0.92 1.14
CA VAL A 265 -2.90 0.54 1.07
C VAL A 265 -3.89 1.14 2.06
N THR A 266 -3.43 2.04 2.94
CA THR A 266 -4.31 2.72 3.89
C THR A 266 -4.96 3.95 3.21
N GLU A 267 -6.09 4.38 3.75
CA GLU A 267 -6.76 5.61 3.32
C GLU A 267 -6.97 5.69 1.80
N ALA A 268 -7.39 4.58 1.19
CA ALA A 268 -7.55 4.51 -0.26
C ALA A 268 -8.67 5.41 -0.79
N GLY A 269 -9.63 5.77 0.05
CA GLY A 269 -10.78 6.58 -0.34
C GLY A 269 -12.01 5.73 -0.64
N ALA A 270 -12.99 6.30 -1.34
CA ALA A 270 -14.29 5.68 -1.64
C ALA A 270 -14.51 5.50 -3.14
N GLY A 271 -15.39 4.59 -3.51
CA GLY A 271 -15.84 4.37 -4.88
C GLY A 271 -14.73 3.87 -5.80
N ALA A 272 -14.74 4.30 -7.03
CA ALA A 272 -13.76 3.91 -8.03
C ALA A 272 -12.33 4.31 -7.62
N ASP A 273 -12.13 5.51 -7.06
CA ASP A 273 -10.81 6.00 -6.67
C ASP A 273 -10.13 5.07 -5.65
N GLY A 274 -10.88 4.61 -4.63
CA GLY A 274 -10.37 3.69 -3.62
C GLY A 274 -10.01 2.31 -4.20
N ARG A 275 -10.82 1.81 -5.13
CA ARG A 275 -10.58 0.54 -5.82
C ARG A 275 -9.34 0.61 -6.70
N LEU A 276 -9.20 1.66 -7.52
CA LEU A 276 -8.04 1.85 -8.40
C LEU A 276 -6.74 2.03 -7.60
N LYS A 277 -6.79 2.79 -6.48
CA LYS A 277 -5.64 2.98 -5.60
C LYS A 277 -5.23 1.67 -4.91
N SER A 278 -6.20 0.88 -4.47
CA SER A 278 -5.96 -0.45 -3.92
C SER A 278 -5.37 -1.39 -4.98
N ALA A 279 -5.89 -1.35 -6.21
CA ALA A 279 -5.37 -2.15 -7.32
C ALA A 279 -3.92 -1.75 -7.68
N ALA A 280 -3.62 -0.46 -7.79
CA ALA A 280 -2.27 0.01 -8.08
C ALA A 280 -1.24 -0.41 -7.01
N GLY A 281 -1.61 -0.34 -5.72
CA GLY A 281 -0.67 -0.65 -4.64
C GLY A 281 -0.65 -2.12 -4.22
N ILE A 282 -1.81 -2.72 -3.93
CA ILE A 282 -1.91 -4.14 -3.55
C ILE A 282 -1.65 -5.03 -4.76
N GLY A 283 -2.19 -4.66 -5.94
CA GLY A 283 -2.01 -5.41 -7.17
C GLY A 283 -0.55 -5.53 -7.59
N ALA A 284 0.25 -4.46 -7.47
CA ALA A 284 1.69 -4.52 -7.73
C ALA A 284 2.40 -5.58 -6.87
N LEU A 285 2.04 -5.70 -5.59
CA LEU A 285 2.63 -6.67 -4.68
C LEU A 285 2.10 -8.10 -4.90
N LEU A 286 0.85 -8.24 -5.34
CA LEU A 286 0.30 -9.51 -5.82
C LEU A 286 1.06 -10.00 -7.05
N LEU A 287 1.30 -9.12 -8.03
CA LEU A 287 2.05 -9.39 -9.26
C LEU A 287 3.55 -9.63 -9.01
N ASP A 288 4.10 -9.10 -7.92
CA ASP A 288 5.44 -9.44 -7.44
C ASP A 288 5.49 -10.76 -6.63
N GLY A 289 4.34 -11.38 -6.34
CA GLY A 289 4.26 -12.61 -5.53
C GLY A 289 4.51 -12.40 -4.03
N LEU A 290 4.36 -11.19 -3.52
CA LEU A 290 4.70 -10.80 -2.14
C LEU A 290 3.53 -10.81 -1.15
N ALA A 291 2.30 -11.13 -1.56
CA ALA A 291 1.12 -11.07 -0.70
C ALA A 291 0.68 -12.46 -0.21
N ASP A 292 0.46 -12.59 1.10
CA ASP A 292 -0.10 -13.80 1.74
C ASP A 292 -1.50 -13.55 2.30
N THR A 293 -1.77 -12.32 2.69
CA THR A 293 -3.11 -11.87 3.08
C THR A 293 -3.25 -10.39 2.73
N ILE A 294 -4.46 -9.97 2.34
CA ILE A 294 -4.70 -8.59 1.93
C ILE A 294 -5.89 -7.97 2.64
N ARG A 295 -5.89 -6.62 2.74
CA ARG A 295 -7.07 -5.82 3.03
C ARG A 295 -7.15 -4.64 2.08
N VAL A 296 -8.25 -4.55 1.35
CA VAL A 296 -8.68 -3.32 0.69
C VAL A 296 -9.31 -2.41 1.75
N SER A 297 -8.95 -1.12 1.77
CA SER A 297 -9.40 -0.17 2.79
C SER A 297 -10.23 0.93 2.14
N LEU A 298 -11.55 0.78 2.15
CA LEU A 298 -12.49 1.72 1.52
C LEU A 298 -13.22 2.55 2.57
N THR A 299 -13.51 3.82 2.24
CA THR A 299 -14.41 4.68 3.02
C THR A 299 -15.86 4.32 2.66
N GLU A 300 -16.23 3.06 2.90
CA GLU A 300 -17.52 2.43 2.61
C GLU A 300 -17.86 1.47 3.76
N ASP A 301 -19.01 0.80 3.67
CA ASP A 301 -19.33 -0.30 4.58
C ASP A 301 -18.23 -1.39 4.47
N PRO A 302 -17.64 -1.87 5.58
CA PRO A 302 -16.58 -2.88 5.55
C PRO A 302 -16.94 -4.16 4.79
N VAL A 303 -18.22 -4.51 4.70
CA VAL A 303 -18.72 -5.64 3.91
C VAL A 303 -18.41 -5.49 2.43
N ALA A 304 -18.36 -4.26 1.90
CA ALA A 304 -18.02 -3.98 0.51
C ALA A 304 -16.52 -4.22 0.19
N GLU A 305 -15.62 -4.19 1.19
CA GLU A 305 -14.19 -4.44 0.99
C GLU A 305 -13.89 -5.86 0.52
N VAL A 306 -14.65 -6.84 1.03
CA VAL A 306 -14.36 -8.28 0.85
C VAL A 306 -14.49 -8.72 -0.62
N PRO A 307 -15.61 -8.47 -1.35
CA PRO A 307 -15.71 -8.86 -2.74
C PRO A 307 -14.68 -8.13 -3.62
N VAL A 308 -14.39 -6.85 -3.37
CA VAL A 308 -13.34 -6.11 -4.11
C VAL A 308 -11.97 -6.74 -3.90
N ALA A 309 -11.64 -7.16 -2.67
CA ALA A 309 -10.39 -7.85 -2.39
C ALA A 309 -10.30 -9.22 -3.09
N GLN A 310 -11.40 -9.98 -3.13
CA GLN A 310 -11.48 -11.26 -3.83
C GLN A 310 -11.30 -11.09 -5.35
N GLU A 311 -11.97 -10.11 -5.96
CA GLU A 311 -11.79 -9.79 -7.37
C GLU A 311 -10.37 -9.31 -7.68
N LEU A 312 -9.75 -8.53 -6.81
CA LEU A 312 -8.36 -8.09 -6.98
C LEU A 312 -7.37 -9.26 -6.97
N ILE A 313 -7.54 -10.22 -6.06
CA ILE A 313 -6.73 -11.45 -6.04
C ILE A 313 -6.88 -12.23 -7.35
N LYS A 314 -8.10 -12.36 -7.85
CA LYS A 314 -8.39 -13.03 -9.11
C LYS A 314 -7.78 -12.27 -10.31
N ALA A 315 -7.92 -10.95 -10.34
CA ALA A 315 -7.39 -10.08 -11.38
C ALA A 315 -5.85 -10.11 -11.48
N CYS A 316 -5.17 -10.29 -10.33
CA CYS A 316 -3.71 -10.31 -10.22
C CYS A 316 -3.15 -11.73 -9.99
N ALA A 317 -3.88 -12.78 -10.39
CA ALA A 317 -3.39 -14.14 -10.29
C ALA A 317 -2.15 -14.33 -11.14
N LEU A 318 -1.08 -14.87 -10.54
CA LEU A 318 0.16 -15.17 -11.25
C LEU A 318 -0.06 -16.34 -12.21
N PRO A 319 0.59 -16.32 -13.40
CA PRO A 319 0.48 -17.41 -14.36
C PRO A 319 1.09 -18.72 -13.78
N VAL A 320 0.48 -19.85 -14.11
CA VAL A 320 0.98 -21.18 -13.69
C VAL A 320 2.31 -21.50 -14.38
N ALA A 321 2.45 -21.07 -15.64
CA ALA A 321 3.68 -21.20 -16.42
C ALA A 321 3.99 -19.80 -17.01
N PRO A 322 4.80 -19.00 -16.33
CA PRO A 322 5.14 -17.67 -16.80
C PRO A 322 6.01 -17.75 -18.07
N SER A 323 5.93 -16.71 -18.90
CA SER A 323 6.75 -16.57 -20.10
C SER A 323 8.23 -16.46 -19.71
N ALA A 324 9.10 -17.20 -20.38
CA ALA A 324 10.55 -17.10 -20.15
C ALA A 324 11.13 -15.92 -20.95
N TYR A 325 11.56 -14.87 -20.25
CA TYR A 325 12.23 -13.72 -20.87
C TYR A 325 13.74 -13.90 -20.83
N ASN A 326 14.35 -14.12 -22.00
CA ASN A 326 15.81 -14.21 -22.13
C ASN A 326 16.40 -12.82 -22.40
N VAL A 327 16.46 -12.02 -21.35
CA VAL A 327 16.95 -10.63 -21.37
C VAL A 327 17.95 -10.41 -20.25
N PRO A 328 18.81 -9.38 -20.35
CA PRO A 328 19.71 -9.02 -19.26
C PRO A 328 18.98 -8.69 -17.96
N VAL A 329 19.69 -8.78 -16.83
CA VAL A 329 19.16 -8.42 -15.52
C VAL A 329 18.65 -6.99 -15.52
N PHE A 330 17.48 -6.77 -14.96
CA PHE A 330 16.91 -5.43 -14.81
C PHE A 330 17.49 -4.76 -13.56
N GLU A 331 18.50 -3.93 -13.78
CA GLU A 331 19.26 -3.30 -12.68
C GLU A 331 18.58 -2.07 -12.05
N LYS A 332 17.42 -1.65 -12.56
CA LYS A 332 16.67 -0.53 -11.99
C LYS A 332 16.33 -0.79 -10.53
N ASP A 333 16.63 0.21 -9.67
CA ASP A 333 16.33 0.18 -8.23
C ASP A 333 14.83 -0.04 -7.97
N PRO A 334 14.43 -1.13 -7.29
CA PRO A 334 13.02 -1.41 -7.01
C PRO A 334 12.52 -0.75 -5.71
N TYR A 335 13.36 -0.07 -4.96
CA TYR A 335 13.10 0.46 -3.63
C TYR A 335 12.94 1.98 -3.60
N HIS A 336 13.65 2.68 -4.51
CA HIS A 336 13.58 4.12 -4.64
C HIS A 336 13.00 4.49 -6.00
N TYR A 337 11.95 5.30 -5.97
CA TYR A 337 11.30 5.70 -7.22
C TYR A 337 12.20 6.63 -8.03
N GLU A 338 12.50 6.20 -9.23
CA GLU A 338 13.12 7.00 -10.26
C GLU A 338 12.45 6.70 -11.60
N ARG A 339 12.01 7.73 -12.32
CA ARG A 339 11.49 7.53 -13.66
C ARG A 339 12.63 7.13 -14.60
N ARG A 340 12.40 6.11 -15.44
CA ARG A 340 13.37 5.73 -16.47
C ARG A 340 13.62 6.94 -17.39
N ALA A 341 14.90 7.29 -17.61
CA ALA A 341 15.28 8.34 -18.54
C ALA A 341 14.97 7.91 -19.98
N THR A 342 14.23 8.75 -20.69
CA THR A 342 13.84 8.51 -22.07
C THR A 342 14.09 9.74 -22.95
N GLN A 343 14.22 9.55 -24.25
CA GLN A 343 14.22 10.64 -25.23
C GLN A 343 12.78 10.95 -25.65
N ALA A 344 12.53 12.22 -26.00
CA ALA A 344 11.21 12.60 -26.50
C ALA A 344 11.03 12.15 -27.96
N VAL A 345 9.93 11.45 -28.22
CA VAL A 345 9.50 11.04 -29.56
C VAL A 345 8.09 11.56 -29.81
N LYS A 346 7.78 12.01 -31.03
CA LYS A 346 6.46 12.55 -31.35
C LYS A 346 5.52 11.48 -31.89
N ILE A 347 4.33 11.36 -31.27
CA ILE A 347 3.18 10.63 -31.81
C ILE A 347 2.10 11.67 -32.12
N ALA A 348 1.60 11.71 -33.35
CA ALA A 348 0.57 12.67 -33.79
C ALA A 348 0.88 14.13 -33.39
N GLY A 349 2.16 14.52 -33.45
CA GLY A 349 2.62 15.87 -33.09
C GLY A 349 2.86 16.11 -31.59
N VAL A 350 2.50 15.18 -30.71
CA VAL A 350 2.66 15.28 -29.25
C VAL A 350 3.92 14.56 -28.79
N GLU A 351 4.72 15.19 -27.94
CA GLU A 351 5.95 14.61 -27.37
C GLU A 351 5.62 13.57 -26.29
N ILE A 352 6.15 12.35 -26.49
CA ILE A 352 6.08 11.23 -25.55
C ILE A 352 7.50 10.97 -25.04
N GLY A 353 7.66 10.82 -23.73
CA GLY A 353 8.98 10.63 -23.10
C GLY A 353 9.70 11.93 -22.79
N GLY A 354 10.99 11.84 -22.54
CA GLY A 354 11.80 12.96 -22.07
C GLY A 354 11.31 13.52 -20.74
N ASN A 355 11.27 14.84 -20.63
CA ASN A 355 10.77 15.55 -19.44
C ASN A 355 9.24 15.71 -19.42
N SER A 356 8.52 15.23 -20.45
CA SER A 356 7.07 15.31 -20.49
C SER A 356 6.44 14.44 -19.39
N PRO A 357 5.32 14.87 -18.77
CA PRO A 357 4.56 13.97 -17.91
C PRO A 357 4.06 12.78 -18.72
N VAL A 358 3.74 11.67 -18.04
CA VAL A 358 3.12 10.50 -18.71
C VAL A 358 1.85 10.95 -19.42
N LYS A 359 1.81 10.76 -20.74
CA LYS A 359 0.71 11.23 -21.59
C LYS A 359 -0.43 10.23 -21.63
N VAL A 360 -1.66 10.74 -21.80
CA VAL A 360 -2.86 9.92 -21.99
C VAL A 360 -3.33 10.06 -23.42
N GLY A 361 -3.42 8.94 -24.13
CA GLY A 361 -3.92 8.91 -25.50
C GLY A 361 -5.25 8.19 -25.65
N VAL A 362 -5.80 8.27 -26.85
CA VAL A 362 -7.01 7.57 -27.29
C VAL A 362 -6.78 7.02 -28.69
N LYS A 363 -7.48 5.96 -29.10
CA LYS A 363 -7.45 5.50 -30.51
C LYS A 363 -7.87 6.60 -31.49
N ALA A 364 -7.23 6.63 -32.66
CA ALA A 364 -7.38 7.70 -33.63
C ALA A 364 -8.82 7.90 -34.15
N ASP A 365 -9.61 6.84 -34.19
CA ASP A 365 -11.03 6.85 -34.61
C ASP A 365 -11.99 7.43 -33.57
N ALA A 366 -11.49 7.72 -32.37
CA ALA A 366 -12.30 8.16 -31.21
C ALA A 366 -12.09 9.66 -30.84
N ILE A 367 -11.46 10.46 -31.70
CA ILE A 367 -11.10 11.86 -31.40
C ILE A 367 -12.32 12.75 -31.46
N ALA A 368 -13.06 12.87 -30.37
CA ALA A 368 -14.05 13.96 -30.20
C ALA A 368 -14.20 14.34 -28.73
N LEU A 369 -13.10 14.33 -27.98
CA LEU A 369 -13.12 14.69 -26.58
C LEU A 369 -12.68 16.15 -26.44
N THR A 370 -13.63 17.06 -26.48
CA THR A 370 -13.36 18.50 -26.40
C THR A 370 -13.78 19.07 -25.05
N GLY A 371 -12.95 19.93 -24.49
CA GLY A 371 -13.36 20.93 -23.52
C GLY A 371 -13.10 20.65 -22.04
N GLU A 372 -12.63 19.48 -21.65
CA GLU A 372 -12.37 19.18 -20.23
C GLU A 372 -10.86 19.06 -19.94
N ARG A 373 -10.45 19.33 -18.67
CA ARG A 373 -9.04 19.22 -18.22
C ARG A 373 -8.44 17.82 -18.37
N ARG A 374 -9.30 16.78 -18.46
CA ARG A 374 -8.92 15.35 -18.54
C ARG A 374 -9.26 14.81 -19.93
N ASN A 375 -8.69 15.42 -20.96
CA ASN A 375 -8.86 15.01 -22.35
C ASN A 375 -7.69 14.16 -22.83
N ALA A 376 -7.92 13.33 -23.85
CA ALA A 376 -6.85 12.69 -24.57
C ALA A 376 -5.87 13.75 -25.10
N GLU A 377 -4.58 13.51 -24.88
CA GLU A 377 -3.53 14.45 -25.26
C GLU A 377 -3.01 14.13 -26.67
N PHE A 378 -3.17 12.88 -27.12
CA PHE A 378 -2.81 12.46 -28.48
C PHE A 378 -3.76 11.38 -28.99
N ALA A 379 -3.84 11.29 -30.32
CA ALA A 379 -4.48 10.19 -31.00
C ALA A 379 -3.45 9.09 -31.30
N LEU A 380 -3.73 7.87 -30.85
CA LEU A 380 -2.91 6.72 -31.15
C LEU A 380 -3.19 6.24 -32.59
N PRO A 381 -2.22 6.28 -33.51
CA PRO A 381 -2.32 5.61 -34.80
C PRO A 381 -2.33 4.08 -34.61
N SER A 382 -2.26 3.34 -35.71
CA SER A 382 -2.07 1.89 -35.63
C SER A 382 -0.80 1.54 -34.86
N LEU A 383 -0.83 0.49 -34.01
CA LEU A 383 0.35 0.02 -33.26
C LEU A 383 1.52 -0.41 -34.18
N ASN A 384 1.24 -0.69 -35.45
CA ASN A 384 2.25 -1.04 -36.45
C ASN A 384 2.68 0.16 -37.31
N GLU A 385 2.24 1.36 -37.00
CA GLU A 385 2.57 2.59 -37.72
C GLU A 385 3.68 3.35 -37.01
N LYS A 386 4.72 3.74 -37.75
CA LYS A 386 5.83 4.52 -37.18
C LYS A 386 5.35 5.78 -36.48
N PRO A 387 5.92 6.12 -35.33
CA PRO A 387 7.14 5.56 -34.73
C PRO A 387 6.92 4.37 -33.78
N ILE A 388 5.74 3.75 -33.74
CA ILE A 388 5.41 2.70 -32.76
C ILE A 388 5.95 1.36 -33.24
N VAL A 389 6.53 0.60 -32.31
CA VAL A 389 7.01 -0.78 -32.49
C VAL A 389 6.34 -1.67 -31.45
N GLU A 390 5.52 -2.59 -31.95
CA GLU A 390 4.78 -3.54 -31.13
C GLU A 390 5.59 -4.80 -30.84
N PHE A 391 5.56 -5.24 -29.58
CA PHE A 391 6.09 -6.49 -29.07
C PHE A 391 4.95 -7.31 -28.45
N LYS A 392 4.78 -8.56 -28.88
CA LYS A 392 3.61 -9.38 -28.51
C LYS A 392 3.94 -10.46 -27.49
N ASP A 393 5.19 -10.86 -27.44
CA ASP A 393 5.63 -11.96 -26.59
C ASP A 393 7.11 -11.84 -26.20
N ALA A 394 7.60 -12.83 -25.45
CA ALA A 394 8.97 -12.89 -24.99
C ALA A 394 9.98 -13.10 -26.13
N MET A 395 9.57 -13.73 -27.27
CA MET A 395 10.45 -13.96 -28.41
C MET A 395 10.75 -12.66 -29.16
N ASP A 396 9.75 -11.79 -29.30
CA ASP A 396 9.94 -10.46 -29.89
C ASP A 396 10.97 -9.67 -29.09
N ILE A 397 10.86 -9.68 -27.75
CA ILE A 397 11.80 -8.98 -26.86
C ILE A 397 13.19 -9.61 -26.92
N ALA A 398 13.31 -10.94 -26.95
CA ALA A 398 14.58 -11.64 -27.09
C ALA A 398 15.26 -11.35 -28.44
N GLY A 399 14.48 -11.29 -29.54
CA GLY A 399 14.96 -10.89 -30.85
C GLY A 399 15.52 -9.47 -30.89
N PHE A 400 14.82 -8.53 -30.23
CA PHE A 400 15.30 -7.17 -30.04
C PHE A 400 16.59 -7.13 -29.19
N ALA A 401 16.64 -7.85 -28.07
CA ALA A 401 17.82 -7.90 -27.20
C ALA A 401 19.08 -8.43 -27.94
N GLN A 402 18.90 -9.37 -28.88
CA GLN A 402 19.99 -9.89 -29.71
C GLN A 402 20.45 -8.92 -30.83
N ASN A 403 19.52 -8.17 -31.39
CA ASN A 403 19.81 -7.21 -32.48
C ASN A 403 19.04 -5.88 -32.30
N PRO A 404 19.45 -5.03 -31.32
CA PRO A 404 18.75 -3.76 -31.04
C PRO A 404 18.77 -2.77 -32.22
N SER A 405 19.74 -2.89 -33.13
CA SER A 405 19.88 -2.03 -34.31
C SER A 405 18.83 -2.32 -35.40
N ALA A 406 18.15 -3.47 -35.36
CA ALA A 406 17.07 -3.78 -36.30
C ALA A 406 15.85 -2.84 -36.08
N VAL A 407 15.70 -2.26 -34.91
CA VAL A 407 14.64 -1.27 -34.60
C VAL A 407 15.25 0.13 -34.68
N PRO A 408 14.71 1.04 -35.53
CA PRO A 408 15.21 2.41 -35.65
C PRO A 408 15.22 3.16 -34.31
N ALA A 409 16.22 3.99 -34.10
CA ALA A 409 16.22 4.94 -32.96
C ALA A 409 15.08 5.97 -33.13
N GLY A 410 14.57 6.46 -32.02
CA GLY A 410 13.40 7.37 -32.00
C GLY A 410 12.09 6.64 -32.24
N SER A 411 12.02 5.35 -31.89
CA SER A 411 10.79 4.57 -31.84
C SER A 411 10.10 4.71 -30.50
N VAL A 412 8.80 4.39 -30.46
CA VAL A 412 8.02 4.22 -29.23
C VAL A 412 7.72 2.74 -29.09
N PHE A 413 8.16 2.14 -28.01
CA PHE A 413 8.03 0.70 -27.80
C PHE A 413 6.72 0.39 -27.07
N CYS A 414 6.01 -0.63 -27.50
CA CYS A 414 4.73 -1.04 -26.94
C CYS A 414 4.70 -2.56 -26.79
N TYR A 415 4.40 -3.04 -25.58
CA TYR A 415 4.16 -4.48 -25.34
C TYR A 415 2.66 -4.74 -25.23
N THR A 416 2.14 -5.69 -26.01
CA THR A 416 0.71 -6.03 -26.08
C THR A 416 0.41 -7.47 -25.67
N GLY A 417 1.38 -8.21 -25.18
CA GLY A 417 1.22 -9.59 -24.71
C GLY A 417 0.41 -9.68 -23.40
N ALA A 418 0.06 -10.89 -23.02
CA ALA A 418 -0.83 -11.17 -21.91
C ALA A 418 -0.26 -10.76 -20.52
N GLU A 419 1.07 -10.86 -20.34
CA GLU A 419 1.76 -10.57 -19.08
C GLU A 419 2.39 -9.17 -19.14
N MET A 420 1.54 -8.14 -19.09
CA MET A 420 1.96 -6.75 -19.32
C MET A 420 3.12 -6.32 -18.41
N VAL A 421 3.06 -6.60 -17.11
CA VAL A 421 4.10 -6.15 -16.15
C VAL A 421 5.43 -6.83 -16.44
N SER A 422 5.43 -8.15 -16.62
CA SER A 422 6.63 -8.93 -16.95
C SER A 422 7.23 -8.50 -18.30
N GLY A 423 6.40 -8.39 -19.33
CA GLY A 423 6.84 -8.02 -20.68
C GLY A 423 7.40 -6.60 -20.75
N VAL A 424 6.75 -5.62 -20.11
CA VAL A 424 7.26 -4.24 -20.10
C VAL A 424 8.54 -4.12 -19.27
N ARG A 425 8.64 -4.82 -18.13
CA ARG A 425 9.90 -4.88 -17.35
C ARG A 425 11.04 -5.49 -18.18
N ALA A 426 10.78 -6.61 -18.89
CA ALA A 426 11.76 -7.26 -19.77
C ALA A 426 12.16 -6.36 -20.95
N LEU A 427 11.19 -5.69 -21.56
CA LEU A 427 11.44 -4.73 -22.63
C LEU A 427 12.31 -3.55 -22.16
N ALA A 428 12.02 -3.00 -20.97
CA ALA A 428 12.82 -1.94 -20.37
C ALA A 428 14.26 -2.40 -20.09
N ALA A 429 14.44 -3.62 -19.56
CA ALA A 429 15.76 -4.21 -19.33
C ALA A 429 16.55 -4.39 -20.63
N ALA A 430 15.90 -4.85 -21.70
CA ALA A 430 16.52 -4.98 -23.02
C ALA A 430 16.92 -3.63 -23.63
N LEU A 431 16.07 -2.60 -23.45
CA LEU A 431 16.37 -1.23 -23.87
C LEU A 431 17.58 -0.65 -23.11
N ASP A 432 17.59 -0.80 -21.78
CA ASP A 432 18.66 -0.27 -20.92
C ASP A 432 20.01 -0.97 -21.24
N ALA A 433 20.00 -2.29 -21.42
CA ALA A 433 21.19 -3.05 -21.81
C ALA A 433 21.72 -2.66 -23.21
N ALA A 434 20.83 -2.24 -24.11
CA ALA A 434 21.20 -1.73 -25.43
C ALA A 434 21.61 -0.24 -25.42
N GLY A 435 21.63 0.42 -24.25
CA GLY A 435 21.90 1.86 -24.13
C GLY A 435 20.83 2.74 -24.79
N ARG A 436 19.60 2.24 -24.93
CA ARG A 436 18.51 2.91 -25.63
C ARG A 436 17.58 3.64 -24.66
N GLN A 437 17.26 4.88 -24.99
CA GLN A 437 16.36 5.75 -24.23
C GLN A 437 15.00 5.97 -24.91
N ASP A 438 14.59 5.04 -25.76
CA ASP A 438 13.29 5.12 -26.43
C ASP A 438 12.15 5.00 -25.41
N PRO A 439 11.05 5.78 -25.58
CA PRO A 439 9.92 5.76 -24.67
C PRO A 439 9.06 4.49 -24.80
N ILE A 440 8.33 4.18 -23.74
CA ILE A 440 7.43 3.03 -23.67
C ILE A 440 5.98 3.51 -23.56
N LEU A 441 5.14 3.04 -24.49
CA LEU A 441 3.69 3.18 -24.46
C LEU A 441 3.08 1.98 -23.74
N LEU A 442 2.34 2.24 -22.67
CA LEU A 442 1.51 1.26 -21.97
C LEU A 442 0.14 1.20 -22.66
N TYR A 443 -0.08 0.16 -23.44
CA TYR A 443 -1.35 -0.07 -24.13
C TYR A 443 -2.07 -1.26 -23.54
N ALA A 444 -3.33 -1.06 -23.12
CA ALA A 444 -4.18 -2.13 -22.61
C ALA A 444 -5.50 -2.18 -23.36
N LYS A 445 -5.86 -3.36 -23.85
CA LYS A 445 -7.19 -3.64 -24.35
C LYS A 445 -7.93 -4.46 -23.30
N ILE A 446 -9.09 -3.95 -22.83
CA ILE A 446 -9.82 -4.56 -21.73
C ILE A 446 -11.31 -4.73 -22.08
N ALA A 447 -11.96 -5.69 -21.42
CA ALA A 447 -13.41 -5.78 -21.40
C ALA A 447 -14.01 -4.85 -20.32
N ASP A 448 -15.25 -4.42 -20.51
CA ASP A 448 -15.96 -3.57 -19.54
C ASP A 448 -16.52 -4.42 -18.38
N ASN A 449 -15.65 -4.76 -17.46
CA ASN A 449 -16.00 -5.43 -16.19
C ASN A 449 -15.02 -5.07 -15.07
N GLU A 450 -15.40 -5.36 -13.83
CA GLU A 450 -14.62 -4.99 -12.64
C GLU A 450 -13.26 -5.68 -12.58
N THR A 451 -13.19 -6.99 -12.89
CA THR A 451 -11.95 -7.76 -12.89
C THR A 451 -10.91 -7.16 -13.84
N GLU A 452 -11.29 -6.83 -15.08
CA GLU A 452 -10.42 -6.22 -16.08
C GLU A 452 -10.00 -4.80 -15.68
N THR A 453 -10.92 -4.04 -15.08
CA THR A 453 -10.62 -2.69 -14.56
C THR A 453 -9.60 -2.76 -13.42
N LEU A 454 -9.73 -3.70 -12.49
CA LEU A 454 -8.75 -3.90 -11.41
C LEU A 454 -7.42 -4.42 -11.97
N ARG A 455 -7.45 -5.35 -12.94
CA ARG A 455 -6.24 -5.88 -13.58
C ARG A 455 -5.44 -4.78 -14.27
N VAL A 456 -6.05 -4.01 -15.15
CA VAL A 456 -5.35 -2.92 -15.87
C VAL A 456 -4.82 -1.85 -14.91
N SER A 457 -5.54 -1.61 -13.81
CA SER A 457 -5.10 -0.67 -12.78
C SER A 457 -3.89 -1.19 -12.00
N ALA A 458 -3.84 -2.49 -11.74
CA ALA A 458 -2.68 -3.15 -11.14
C ALA A 458 -1.49 -3.15 -12.11
N ASP A 459 -1.70 -3.51 -13.37
CA ASP A 459 -0.65 -3.58 -14.39
C ASP A 459 0.00 -2.21 -14.64
N ILE A 460 -0.80 -1.22 -15.03
CA ILE A 460 -0.32 0.14 -15.30
C ILE A 460 0.21 0.78 -14.00
N GLY A 461 -0.52 0.62 -12.88
CA GLY A 461 -0.11 1.14 -11.58
C GLY A 461 1.25 0.60 -11.15
N SER A 462 1.49 -0.71 -11.29
CA SER A 462 2.77 -1.35 -11.01
C SER A 462 3.91 -0.77 -11.87
N LEU A 463 3.68 -0.65 -13.18
CA LEU A 463 4.69 -0.16 -14.11
C LEU A 463 5.05 1.31 -13.87
N VAL A 464 4.07 2.18 -13.69
CA VAL A 464 4.36 3.61 -13.44
C VAL A 464 4.95 3.85 -12.04
N THR A 465 4.69 2.97 -11.07
CA THR A 465 5.38 3.00 -9.77
C THR A 465 6.80 2.46 -9.84
N ASP A 466 7.10 1.58 -10.80
CA ASP A 466 8.48 1.19 -11.17
C ASP A 466 9.21 2.28 -11.99
N GLY A 467 8.53 3.39 -12.32
CA GLY A 467 9.07 4.45 -13.17
C GLY A 467 9.12 4.08 -14.65
N LEU A 468 8.29 3.15 -15.09
CA LEU A 468 8.17 2.68 -16.49
C LEU A 468 6.89 3.22 -17.12
N GLY A 469 6.96 3.57 -18.38
CA GLY A 469 5.84 4.10 -19.17
C GLY A 469 5.89 5.62 -19.31
N ASP A 470 5.74 6.05 -20.57
CA ASP A 470 5.80 7.45 -20.98
C ASP A 470 4.46 7.92 -21.53
N ALA A 471 3.61 6.98 -21.93
CA ALA A 471 2.22 7.22 -22.34
C ALA A 471 1.35 6.02 -21.97
N VAL A 472 0.04 6.28 -21.81
CA VAL A 472 -0.99 5.28 -21.50
C VAL A 472 -2.14 5.41 -22.48
N VAL A 473 -2.58 4.27 -23.03
CA VAL A 473 -3.81 4.14 -23.81
C VAL A 473 -4.57 2.92 -23.34
N ILE A 474 -5.83 3.13 -22.94
CA ILE A 474 -6.78 2.06 -22.60
C ILE A 474 -7.83 2.00 -23.70
N ASP A 475 -8.12 0.79 -24.18
CA ASP A 475 -9.08 0.51 -25.25
C ASP A 475 -10.15 -0.47 -24.76
N GLY A 476 -11.42 -0.20 -25.04
CA GLY A 476 -12.55 -1.10 -24.78
C GLY A 476 -13.33 -0.85 -23.49
N TYR A 477 -12.91 0.07 -22.61
CA TYR A 477 -13.64 0.39 -21.38
C TYR A 477 -14.79 1.37 -21.66
N LYS A 478 -16.04 0.91 -21.56
CA LYS A 478 -17.30 1.69 -21.69
C LYS A 478 -17.39 2.58 -22.93
N GLY A 479 -16.31 3.17 -23.36
CA GLY A 479 -16.20 4.09 -24.48
C GLY A 479 -14.88 4.86 -24.43
N ALA A 480 -14.62 5.67 -25.45
CA ALA A 480 -13.37 6.40 -25.59
C ALA A 480 -13.14 7.41 -24.46
N LYS A 481 -14.17 8.15 -24.07
CA LYS A 481 -14.13 9.13 -22.97
C LYS A 481 -13.81 8.43 -21.64
N GLU A 482 -14.54 7.39 -21.34
CA GLU A 482 -14.39 6.62 -20.09
C GLU A 482 -13.02 5.94 -20.02
N SER A 483 -12.49 5.45 -21.14
CA SER A 483 -11.14 4.88 -21.23
C SER A 483 -10.06 5.93 -20.92
N VAL A 484 -10.20 7.14 -21.45
CA VAL A 484 -9.27 8.26 -21.15
C VAL A 484 -9.36 8.65 -19.66
N LEU A 485 -10.58 8.77 -19.12
CA LEU A 485 -10.78 9.09 -17.71
C LEU A 485 -10.19 8.02 -16.80
N LEU A 486 -10.36 6.73 -17.14
CA LEU A 486 -9.76 5.61 -16.39
C LEU A 486 -8.23 5.68 -16.40
N ALA A 487 -7.61 6.00 -17.55
CA ALA A 487 -6.15 6.16 -17.63
C ALA A 487 -5.65 7.28 -16.70
N PHE A 488 -6.31 8.45 -16.69
CA PHE A 488 -5.99 9.52 -15.75
C PHE A 488 -6.17 9.10 -14.29
N ASP A 489 -7.24 8.37 -13.97
CA ASP A 489 -7.53 7.92 -12.62
C ASP A 489 -6.50 6.90 -12.13
N ILE A 490 -6.04 5.99 -12.99
CA ILE A 490 -4.95 5.05 -12.66
C ILE A 490 -3.63 5.79 -12.42
N LEU A 491 -3.27 6.75 -13.27
CA LEU A 491 -2.06 7.55 -13.09
C LEU A 491 -2.10 8.35 -11.77
N GLN A 492 -3.27 8.86 -11.39
CA GLN A 492 -3.45 9.54 -10.11
C GLN A 492 -3.40 8.56 -8.94
N ALA A 493 -4.06 7.41 -9.04
CA ALA A 493 -4.05 6.35 -8.03
C ALA A 493 -2.62 5.85 -7.73
N ALA A 494 -1.76 5.79 -8.74
CA ALA A 494 -0.34 5.43 -8.63
C ALA A 494 0.58 6.61 -8.26
N TYR A 495 0.03 7.78 -7.92
CA TYR A 495 0.80 9.00 -7.62
C TYR A 495 1.76 9.43 -8.74
N CYS A 496 1.44 9.05 -9.98
CA CYS A 496 2.21 9.40 -11.17
C CYS A 496 1.84 10.79 -11.72
N ARG A 497 0.54 11.08 -11.75
CA ARG A 497 0.03 12.34 -12.30
C ARG A 497 -1.24 12.77 -11.58
N ARG A 498 -1.32 14.04 -11.15
CA ARG A 498 -2.54 14.64 -10.62
C ARG A 498 -3.41 15.19 -11.74
N SER A 499 -4.71 14.88 -11.72
CA SER A 499 -5.68 15.34 -12.73
C SER A 499 -6.99 15.82 -12.14
N LYS A 500 -7.25 15.53 -10.86
CA LYS A 500 -8.41 15.99 -10.06
C LYS A 500 -8.00 16.11 -8.61
N THR A 501 -8.86 16.66 -7.74
CA THR A 501 -8.63 16.66 -6.29
C THR A 501 -8.30 15.26 -5.78
N ASN A 502 -7.21 15.15 -5.03
CA ASN A 502 -6.83 13.89 -4.42
C ASN A 502 -7.42 13.80 -3.00
N PHE A 503 -8.24 12.80 -2.74
CA PHE A 503 -8.81 12.56 -1.43
C PHE A 503 -8.12 11.37 -0.76
N ILE A 504 -7.58 11.60 0.43
CA ILE A 504 -6.95 10.58 1.29
C ILE A 504 -7.89 10.40 2.48
N SER A 505 -8.74 9.37 2.46
CA SER A 505 -9.71 9.19 3.53
C SER A 505 -9.65 7.82 4.16
N CYS A 506 -9.74 7.78 5.51
CA CYS A 506 -9.66 6.54 6.24
C CYS A 506 -10.96 5.71 6.11
N PRO A 507 -10.84 4.37 6.21
CA PRO A 507 -11.97 3.46 6.02
C PRO A 507 -12.92 3.41 7.21
N SER A 508 -12.70 4.21 8.25
CA SER A 508 -13.35 4.10 9.55
C SER A 508 -12.85 2.91 10.41
N CYS A 509 -13.01 3.03 11.69
CA CYS A 509 -12.77 1.99 12.69
C CYS A 509 -13.43 2.40 14.02
N GLY A 510 -13.35 1.60 15.06
CA GLY A 510 -13.89 1.93 16.40
C GLY A 510 -13.35 3.21 17.05
N ARG A 511 -12.40 3.93 16.42
CA ARG A 511 -11.88 5.23 16.86
C ARG A 511 -12.51 6.43 16.16
N THR A 512 -13.27 6.22 15.07
CA THR A 512 -13.88 7.29 14.28
C THR A 512 -14.88 8.09 15.12
N LEU A 513 -14.85 9.42 15.00
CA LEU A 513 -15.56 10.36 15.88
C LEU A 513 -16.78 11.03 15.22
N TYR A 514 -16.97 10.82 13.90
CA TYR A 514 -18.07 11.38 13.11
C TYR A 514 -18.42 10.43 11.95
N ASP A 515 -19.53 10.70 11.25
CA ASP A 515 -19.89 9.93 10.04
C ASP A 515 -18.98 10.31 8.87
N ILE A 516 -17.91 9.53 8.71
CA ILE A 516 -16.88 9.82 7.70
C ILE A 516 -17.40 9.64 6.26
N GLN A 517 -18.35 8.74 6.03
CA GLN A 517 -18.90 8.49 4.69
C GLN A 517 -19.74 9.69 4.24
N GLN A 518 -20.59 10.22 5.13
CA GLN A 518 -21.40 11.41 4.86
C GLN A 518 -20.51 12.65 4.64
N VAL A 519 -19.51 12.86 5.51
CA VAL A 519 -18.58 13.98 5.42
C VAL A 519 -17.75 13.91 4.14
N MET A 520 -17.26 12.71 3.79
CA MET A 520 -16.53 12.47 2.52
C MET A 520 -17.36 12.86 1.31
N GLY A 521 -18.65 12.51 1.28
CA GLY A 521 -19.57 12.91 0.21
C GLY A 521 -19.68 14.43 0.08
N LYS A 522 -19.87 15.14 1.20
CA LYS A 522 -19.95 16.62 1.23
C LYS A 522 -18.63 17.27 0.78
N ILE A 523 -17.50 16.79 1.27
CA ILE A 523 -16.16 17.30 0.90
C ILE A 523 -15.90 17.05 -0.58
N LYS A 524 -16.18 15.85 -1.10
CA LYS A 524 -15.99 15.52 -2.51
C LYS A 524 -16.83 16.43 -3.43
N ALA A 525 -18.09 16.69 -3.06
CA ALA A 525 -18.96 17.61 -3.80
C ALA A 525 -18.45 19.07 -3.77
N ARG A 526 -17.89 19.53 -2.65
CA ARG A 526 -17.48 20.93 -2.45
C ARG A 526 -16.11 21.23 -3.04
N PHE A 527 -15.18 20.27 -3.06
CA PHE A 527 -13.76 20.48 -3.39
C PHE A 527 -13.31 19.70 -4.64
N GLY A 528 -14.14 18.87 -5.26
CA GLY A 528 -13.75 17.97 -6.36
C GLY A 528 -13.20 18.68 -7.61
N HIS A 529 -13.43 19.98 -7.76
CA HIS A 529 -12.93 20.82 -8.85
C HIS A 529 -11.48 21.32 -8.66
N LEU A 530 -10.90 21.16 -7.46
CA LEU A 530 -9.57 21.67 -7.11
C LEU A 530 -8.47 20.67 -7.51
N SER A 531 -8.06 20.65 -8.77
CA SER A 531 -7.18 19.61 -9.34
C SER A 531 -5.78 19.53 -8.71
N ASP A 532 -5.30 20.61 -8.09
CA ASP A 532 -3.93 20.70 -7.58
C ASP A 532 -3.82 20.50 -6.07
N ILE A 533 -4.91 20.05 -5.43
CA ILE A 533 -5.01 19.91 -3.98
C ILE A 533 -5.21 18.44 -3.58
N SER A 534 -4.55 18.04 -2.49
CA SER A 534 -4.83 16.80 -1.76
C SER A 534 -5.49 17.13 -0.43
N ILE A 535 -6.62 16.48 -0.12
CA ILE A 535 -7.36 16.67 1.13
C ILE A 535 -7.41 15.36 1.90
N GLY A 536 -6.88 15.37 3.14
CA GLY A 536 -6.98 14.27 4.09
C GLY A 536 -8.28 14.32 4.88
N ILE A 537 -9.00 13.20 5.00
CA ILE A 537 -10.26 13.09 5.76
C ILE A 537 -10.10 11.93 6.74
N MET A 538 -9.86 12.26 8.02
CA MET A 538 -9.45 11.29 9.03
C MET A 538 -10.42 11.27 10.20
N GLY A 539 -10.91 10.08 10.52
CA GLY A 539 -11.89 9.88 11.61
C GLY A 539 -11.38 10.21 13.01
N CYS A 540 -10.06 10.21 13.23
CA CYS A 540 -9.45 10.53 14.53
C CYS A 540 -7.99 10.98 14.40
N ILE A 541 -7.46 11.57 15.49
CA ILE A 541 -6.06 12.06 15.56
C ILE A 541 -5.00 10.96 15.79
N VAL A 542 -5.38 9.71 16.01
CA VAL A 542 -4.44 8.66 16.44
C VAL A 542 -3.40 8.35 15.35
N ASN A 543 -3.87 8.05 14.14
CA ASN A 543 -3.00 7.84 12.99
C ASN A 543 -3.19 8.93 11.92
N GLY A 544 -4.31 9.67 12.01
CA GLY A 544 -4.76 10.58 10.95
C GLY A 544 -3.69 11.55 10.46
N PRO A 545 -3.04 12.34 11.32
CA PRO A 545 -2.02 13.29 10.88
C PRO A 545 -0.83 12.66 10.17
N GLY A 546 -0.44 11.44 10.56
CA GLY A 546 0.64 10.71 9.91
C GLY A 546 0.22 10.12 8.55
N GLU A 547 -0.97 9.50 8.50
CA GLU A 547 -1.47 8.83 7.30
C GLU A 547 -1.92 9.79 6.20
N MET A 548 -2.21 11.06 6.53
CA MET A 548 -2.45 12.13 5.57
C MET A 548 -1.25 13.05 5.35
N ALA A 549 -0.05 12.62 5.68
CA ALA A 549 1.17 13.44 5.58
C ALA A 549 1.41 14.05 4.19
N ASP A 550 0.94 13.35 3.14
CA ASP A 550 1.00 13.79 1.74
C ASP A 550 -0.18 14.72 1.34
N ALA A 551 -1.10 15.01 2.26
CA ALA A 551 -2.21 15.93 2.01
C ALA A 551 -1.78 17.39 2.19
N ASP A 552 -2.26 18.29 1.31
CA ASP A 552 -2.07 19.72 1.47
C ASP A 552 -2.89 20.25 2.66
N PHE A 553 -4.12 19.73 2.81
CA PHE A 553 -5.04 20.10 3.88
C PHE A 553 -5.67 18.86 4.52
N GLY A 554 -6.03 18.95 5.80
CA GLY A 554 -6.64 17.85 6.53
C GLY A 554 -7.88 18.24 7.32
N TYR A 555 -8.89 17.37 7.27
CA TYR A 555 -10.10 17.40 8.08
C TYR A 555 -10.07 16.20 9.03
N VAL A 556 -9.81 16.43 10.31
CA VAL A 556 -9.50 15.37 11.28
C VAL A 556 -10.40 15.46 12.49
N GLY A 557 -11.02 14.34 12.88
CA GLY A 557 -11.80 14.26 14.14
C GLY A 557 -10.92 14.52 15.35
N GLY A 558 -11.18 15.62 16.07
CA GLY A 558 -10.44 16.06 17.25
C GLY A 558 -11.10 15.65 18.57
N GLY A 559 -12.40 15.36 18.56
CA GLY A 559 -13.24 14.96 19.69
C GLY A 559 -14.69 14.77 19.23
N PRO A 560 -15.61 14.32 20.08
CA PRO A 560 -17.01 14.19 19.71
C PRO A 560 -17.61 15.53 19.24
N GLY A 561 -18.09 15.59 17.97
CA GLY A 561 -18.63 16.79 17.34
C GLY A 561 -17.62 17.93 17.14
N ARG A 562 -16.32 17.62 17.18
CA ARG A 562 -15.23 18.60 17.05
C ARG A 562 -14.22 18.15 16.03
N ILE A 563 -13.81 19.08 15.16
CA ILE A 563 -12.87 18.88 14.08
C ILE A 563 -11.62 19.75 14.29
N THR A 564 -10.50 19.24 13.83
CA THR A 564 -9.24 19.97 13.73
C THR A 564 -8.82 20.01 12.25
N LEU A 565 -8.54 21.20 11.74
CA LEU A 565 -8.00 21.38 10.40
C LEU A 565 -6.48 21.42 10.43
N PHE A 566 -5.89 20.80 9.43
CA PHE A 566 -4.45 20.68 9.26
C PHE A 566 -3.99 21.32 7.93
N GLU A 567 -2.77 21.80 7.92
CA GLU A 567 -1.98 22.14 6.74
C GLU A 567 -0.74 21.23 6.77
N GLY A 568 -0.66 20.28 5.83
CA GLY A 568 0.28 19.18 5.94
C GLY A 568 0.14 18.43 7.27
N LYS A 569 1.22 18.34 8.04
CA LYS A 569 1.24 17.71 9.38
C LYS A 569 0.89 18.68 10.53
N THR A 570 0.68 19.95 10.25
CA THR A 570 0.49 20.99 11.28
C THR A 570 -0.98 21.30 11.52
N ALA A 571 -1.43 21.18 12.77
CA ALA A 571 -2.78 21.57 13.17
C ALA A 571 -2.90 23.10 13.21
N VAL A 572 -3.70 23.69 12.32
CA VAL A 572 -3.84 25.16 12.15
C VAL A 572 -5.10 25.73 12.78
N LYS A 573 -6.23 24.99 12.74
CA LYS A 573 -7.48 25.39 13.40
C LYS A 573 -8.00 24.22 14.23
N LYS A 574 -8.22 24.40 15.52
CA LYS A 574 -8.59 23.34 16.45
C LYS A 574 -9.98 23.58 17.06
N ASN A 575 -10.63 22.50 17.48
CA ASN A 575 -11.88 22.54 18.22
C ASN A 575 -13.05 23.21 17.49
N ILE A 576 -13.11 23.04 16.15
CA ILE A 576 -14.17 23.60 15.30
C ILE A 576 -15.42 22.72 15.46
N PRO A 577 -16.65 23.31 15.60
CA PRO A 577 -17.87 22.54 15.49
C PRO A 577 -17.95 21.80 14.15
N GLU A 578 -18.45 20.57 14.16
CA GLU A 578 -18.51 19.74 12.93
C GLU A 578 -19.33 20.42 11.83
N GLU A 579 -20.42 21.10 12.20
CA GLU A 579 -21.29 21.85 11.27
C GLU A 579 -20.57 22.98 10.51
N ASP A 580 -19.58 23.61 11.12
CA ASP A 580 -18.83 24.75 10.54
C ASP A 580 -17.57 24.31 9.80
N ALA A 581 -17.09 23.09 10.04
CA ALA A 581 -15.73 22.68 9.68
C ALA A 581 -15.46 22.61 8.19
N ILE A 582 -16.47 22.35 7.34
CA ILE A 582 -16.33 22.34 5.88
C ILE A 582 -16.12 23.76 5.36
N GLU A 583 -16.90 24.74 5.83
CA GLU A 583 -16.71 26.14 5.41
C GLU A 583 -15.40 26.74 5.97
N GLU A 584 -14.99 26.33 7.16
CA GLU A 584 -13.69 26.69 7.70
C GLU A 584 -12.52 26.10 6.88
N LEU A 585 -12.69 24.91 6.29
CA LEU A 585 -11.72 24.35 5.35
C LEU A 585 -11.69 25.15 4.02
N VAL A 586 -12.85 25.58 3.50
CA VAL A 586 -12.93 26.51 2.35
C VAL A 586 -12.16 27.79 2.65
N ASN A 587 -12.43 28.40 3.83
CA ASN A 587 -11.76 29.63 4.25
C ASN A 587 -10.24 29.45 4.34
N LEU A 588 -9.78 28.33 4.93
CA LEU A 588 -8.34 28.01 5.01
C LEU A 588 -7.70 27.90 3.63
N ILE A 589 -8.34 27.21 2.67
CA ILE A 589 -7.83 27.07 1.30
C ILE A 589 -7.79 28.43 0.58
N LYS A 590 -8.81 29.30 0.80
CA LYS A 590 -8.85 30.68 0.29
C LYS A 590 -7.72 31.53 0.89
N GLU A 591 -7.51 31.47 2.20
CA GLU A 591 -6.43 32.17 2.90
C GLU A 591 -5.04 31.82 2.34
N ARG A 592 -4.88 30.59 1.79
CA ARG A 592 -3.64 30.12 1.14
C ARG A 592 -3.58 30.40 -0.36
N GLY A 593 -4.57 31.08 -0.93
CA GLY A 593 -4.62 31.41 -2.36
C GLY A 593 -4.75 30.18 -3.27
N ARG A 594 -5.24 29.03 -2.72
CA ARG A 594 -5.35 27.75 -3.44
C ARG A 594 -6.79 27.44 -3.88
N TRP A 595 -7.74 28.30 -3.55
CA TRP A 595 -9.13 28.15 -3.97
C TRP A 595 -9.31 28.58 -5.42
N GLN A 596 -10.06 27.80 -6.17
CA GLN A 596 -10.59 28.15 -7.49
C GLN A 596 -12.10 28.06 -7.43
N GLU A 597 -12.80 28.98 -8.07
CA GLU A 597 -14.27 28.86 -8.16
C GLU A 597 -14.63 27.69 -9.10
N PRO A 598 -15.74 26.96 -8.83
CA PRO A 598 -16.18 25.79 -9.60
C PRO A 598 -16.42 26.06 -11.08
#